data_0c36c192fe522d45153a495117741881
#
_entry.id   0c36c192fe522d45153a495117741881
#
_cell.length_a   1.000
_cell.length_b   1.000
_cell.length_c   1.000
_cell.angle_alpha   90.00
_cell.angle_beta   90.00
_cell.angle_gamma   90.00
#
_symmetry.space_group_name_H-M   'P 1'
#
loop_
_entity.id
_entity.type
_entity.pdbx_description
1 polymer ?
#
loop_
_entity_poly.entity_id
_entity_poly.type
_entity_poly.pdbx_seq_one_letter_code
_entity_poly.pdbx_strand_id
1 'polypeptide(L)'
;AKQIANEKDLNTQIRKYLELVEKVQELYTLQSDLEWLNVEAVKLAFADMKKQKGYDAAKYEPMLNELVRLEKKGFKGIYNGDEQAIADAKKALECKRAILLANPLLDADKIVAARFKVGSKAHQIMTPSLGTQANNWSNQESAGREGFDAEIVELSNLRGDIQMRQVYKPKNGSSIADLKLHWDGDRVMFTQTQDDKRWNIYEVNLDGTGFKPLVENDEPDLEFYDGTYLPDGRVIAISNIGYQGVPCVNGSDAVGNMVLYDPKDKSMRRLTFDQDANWNPVIMNNGRVMYTRWEYTDLTHYYSRIVMHMNPDGTENKALYGSGAMFPNSTFDVQPLPGHGSAFVGIISGHHGVARSGRMIIFDPTKGRKSTAGMVQEIPHRNRPIKEEIKDQLVNGVWPQFIKPTPLNDKYFLVAA
;
A
#
# COMPACT_ATOMS: atom_id res chain seq x y z
N ALA A 1 4.14 38.29 0.70
CA ALA A 1 3.91 38.47 2.15
C ALA A 1 3.98 39.97 2.55
N LYS A 2 5.09 40.68 2.32
CA LYS A 2 5.23 42.10 2.75
C LYS A 2 4.15 43.03 2.15
N GLN A 3 3.72 42.82 0.90
CA GLN A 3 2.65 43.60 0.28
C GLN A 3 1.28 43.31 0.90
N ILE A 4 1.04 42.07 1.30
CA ILE A 4 -0.20 41.65 1.96
C ILE A 4 -0.28 42.24 3.39
N ALA A 5 0.83 42.33 4.10
CA ALA A 5 0.89 42.89 5.44
C ALA A 5 0.51 44.37 5.50
N ASN A 6 0.60 45.10 4.39
CA ASN A 6 0.23 46.52 4.26
C ASN A 6 -1.22 46.76 3.84
N GLU A 7 -2.00 45.67 3.61
CA GLU A 7 -3.43 45.80 3.30
C GLU A 7 -4.20 46.24 4.54
N LYS A 8 -5.04 47.28 4.36
CA LYS A 8 -5.78 47.89 5.47
C LYS A 8 -7.09 47.16 5.82
N ASP A 9 -7.69 46.48 4.85
CA ASP A 9 -8.87 45.71 5.08
C ASP A 9 -8.49 44.27 5.49
N LEU A 10 -8.84 43.87 6.71
CA LEU A 10 -8.49 42.59 7.29
C LEU A 10 -9.02 41.40 6.47
N ASN A 11 -10.24 41.48 5.95
CA ASN A 11 -10.82 40.42 5.15
C ASN A 11 -10.07 40.22 3.83
N THR A 12 -9.69 41.33 3.17
CA THR A 12 -8.87 41.31 1.96
C THR A 12 -7.46 40.80 2.26
N GLN A 13 -6.88 41.18 3.40
CA GLN A 13 -5.59 40.69 3.85
C GLN A 13 -5.59 39.17 4.06
N ILE A 14 -6.59 38.64 4.77
CA ILE A 14 -6.77 37.22 5.00
C ILE A 14 -6.92 36.47 3.67
N ARG A 15 -7.80 36.93 2.77
CA ARG A 15 -8.00 36.31 1.48
C ARG A 15 -6.71 36.23 0.67
N LYS A 16 -5.98 37.31 0.52
CA LYS A 16 -4.68 37.34 -0.19
C LYS A 16 -3.64 36.45 0.46
N TYR A 17 -3.68 36.31 1.79
CA TYR A 17 -2.78 35.43 2.50
C TYR A 17 -3.10 33.96 2.21
N LEU A 18 -4.37 33.59 2.20
CA LEU A 18 -4.81 32.20 1.84
C LEU A 18 -4.45 31.89 0.39
N GLU A 19 -4.70 32.80 -0.56
CA GLU A 19 -4.28 32.63 -1.96
C GLU A 19 -2.76 32.45 -2.11
N LEU A 20 -1.96 33.16 -1.31
CA LEU A 20 -0.50 32.98 -1.30
C LEU A 20 -0.10 31.60 -0.73
N VAL A 21 -0.75 31.17 0.34
CA VAL A 21 -0.51 29.84 0.94
C VAL A 21 -0.83 28.74 -0.06
N GLU A 22 -1.97 28.80 -0.73
CA GLU A 22 -2.37 27.86 -1.78
C GLU A 22 -1.35 27.81 -2.92
N LYS A 23 -0.92 28.99 -3.41
CA LYS A 23 0.11 29.06 -4.46
C LYS A 23 1.45 28.49 -4.03
N VAL A 24 1.90 28.75 -2.81
CA VAL A 24 3.14 28.17 -2.27
C VAL A 24 3.01 26.66 -2.15
N GLN A 25 1.87 26.15 -1.70
CA GLN A 25 1.61 24.74 -1.57
C GLN A 25 1.58 24.03 -2.94
N GLU A 26 0.98 24.67 -3.96
CA GLU A 26 1.00 24.18 -5.35
C GLU A 26 2.44 24.08 -5.89
N LEU A 27 3.26 25.12 -5.67
CA LEU A 27 4.66 25.12 -6.13
C LEU A 27 5.51 24.06 -5.40
N TYR A 28 5.26 23.85 -4.11
CA TYR A 28 5.93 22.82 -3.33
C TYR A 28 5.56 21.42 -3.85
N THR A 29 4.27 21.17 -4.12
CA THR A 29 3.80 19.91 -4.71
C THR A 29 4.42 19.68 -6.08
N LEU A 30 4.39 20.68 -6.94
CA LEU A 30 4.98 20.61 -8.28
C LEU A 30 6.46 20.23 -8.24
N GLN A 31 7.19 20.80 -7.30
CA GLN A 31 8.60 20.47 -7.16
C GLN A 31 8.81 19.05 -6.62
N SER A 32 8.06 18.66 -5.60
CA SER A 32 8.10 17.30 -5.10
C SER A 32 7.85 16.29 -6.23
N ASP A 33 6.88 16.55 -7.09
CA ASP A 33 6.58 15.71 -8.26
C ASP A 33 7.74 15.67 -9.27
N LEU A 34 8.48 16.78 -9.43
CA LEU A 34 9.67 16.84 -10.30
C LEU A 34 10.86 16.07 -9.74
N GLU A 35 11.03 15.98 -8.43
CA GLU A 35 12.06 15.14 -7.79
C GLU A 35 11.88 13.65 -8.16
N TRP A 36 10.64 13.26 -8.47
CA TRP A 36 10.27 11.91 -8.93
C TRP A 36 10.23 11.77 -10.45
N LEU A 37 10.61 12.81 -11.19
CA LEU A 37 10.68 12.77 -12.64
C LEU A 37 11.97 12.06 -13.09
N ASN A 38 11.84 10.80 -13.46
CA ASN A 38 12.94 10.01 -14.04
C ASN A 38 12.63 9.77 -15.52
N VAL A 39 13.15 10.64 -16.39
CA VAL A 39 12.88 10.58 -17.84
C VAL A 39 13.47 9.32 -18.47
N GLU A 40 14.62 8.82 -17.99
CA GLU A 40 15.19 7.56 -18.50
C GLU A 40 14.27 6.37 -18.19
N ALA A 41 13.65 6.33 -17.02
CA ALA A 41 12.65 5.32 -16.70
C ALA A 41 11.41 5.42 -17.61
N VAL A 42 10.96 6.63 -17.95
CA VAL A 42 9.85 6.83 -18.91
C VAL A 42 10.23 6.34 -20.30
N LYS A 43 11.47 6.60 -20.77
CA LYS A 43 11.97 6.07 -22.06
C LYS A 43 11.97 4.54 -22.09
N LEU A 44 12.45 3.90 -21.01
CA LEU A 44 12.44 2.44 -20.88
C LEU A 44 11.01 1.88 -20.89
N ALA A 45 10.10 2.49 -20.15
CA ALA A 45 8.69 2.11 -20.13
C ALA A 45 8.06 2.28 -21.52
N PHE A 46 8.28 3.41 -22.20
CA PHE A 46 7.80 3.63 -23.55
C PHE A 46 8.34 2.58 -24.53
N ALA A 47 9.65 2.27 -24.46
CA ALA A 47 10.30 1.27 -25.31
C ALA A 47 9.74 -0.16 -25.08
N ASP A 48 9.28 -0.46 -23.89
CA ASP A 48 8.61 -1.72 -23.55
C ASP A 48 7.13 -1.71 -24.01
N MET A 49 6.38 -0.65 -23.68
CA MET A 49 4.96 -0.53 -24.00
C MET A 49 4.68 -0.50 -25.51
N LYS A 50 5.55 0.12 -26.33
CA LYS A 50 5.38 0.14 -27.79
C LYS A 50 5.44 -1.25 -28.45
N LYS A 51 5.91 -2.27 -27.74
CA LYS A 51 5.89 -3.67 -28.18
C LYS A 51 4.58 -4.37 -27.85
N GLN A 52 3.75 -3.75 -27.01
CA GLN A 52 2.50 -4.33 -26.53
C GLN A 52 1.36 -4.03 -27.52
N LYS A 53 0.51 -5.03 -27.75
CA LYS A 53 -0.69 -4.85 -28.55
C LYS A 53 -1.62 -3.84 -27.88
N GLY A 54 -2.06 -2.83 -28.64
CA GLY A 54 -2.97 -1.78 -28.15
C GLY A 54 -2.29 -0.50 -27.69
N TYR A 55 -0.95 -0.44 -27.62
CA TYR A 55 -0.25 0.82 -27.33
C TYR A 55 -0.01 1.64 -28.60
N ASP A 56 -0.56 2.84 -28.66
CA ASP A 56 -0.39 3.77 -29.78
C ASP A 56 0.91 4.58 -29.64
N ALA A 57 2.03 3.98 -30.04
CA ALA A 57 3.34 4.63 -29.93
C ALA A 57 3.42 5.93 -30.74
N ALA A 58 2.77 6.03 -31.91
CA ALA A 58 2.81 7.22 -32.77
C ALA A 58 2.17 8.43 -32.08
N LYS A 59 1.14 8.21 -31.28
CA LYS A 59 0.49 9.26 -30.47
C LYS A 59 1.38 9.79 -29.35
N TYR A 60 2.16 8.92 -28.71
CA TYR A 60 2.91 9.27 -27.49
C TYR A 60 4.38 9.60 -27.73
N GLU A 61 4.97 9.25 -28.89
CA GLU A 61 6.35 9.58 -29.24
C GLU A 61 6.63 11.08 -29.27
N PRO A 62 5.75 11.96 -29.79
CA PRO A 62 5.93 13.40 -29.69
C PRO A 62 5.95 13.91 -28.22
N MET A 63 5.14 13.32 -27.36
CA MET A 63 5.12 13.68 -25.93
C MET A 63 6.43 13.25 -25.24
N LEU A 64 6.99 12.11 -25.59
CA LEU A 64 8.30 11.65 -25.07
C LEU A 64 9.41 12.60 -25.50
N ASN A 65 9.42 13.02 -26.77
CA ASN A 65 10.39 13.97 -27.28
C ASN A 65 10.29 15.33 -26.57
N GLU A 66 9.07 15.80 -26.33
CA GLU A 66 8.83 17.02 -25.58
C GLU A 66 9.31 16.89 -24.12
N LEU A 67 9.01 15.77 -23.45
CA LEU A 67 9.49 15.50 -22.10
C LEU A 67 11.02 15.55 -22.02
N VAL A 68 11.72 14.92 -22.96
CA VAL A 68 13.18 14.94 -23.04
C VAL A 68 13.72 16.36 -23.28
N ARG A 69 13.04 17.15 -24.13
CA ARG A 69 13.40 18.55 -24.38
C ARG A 69 13.28 19.41 -23.12
N LEU A 70 12.16 19.25 -22.40
CA LEU A 70 11.89 19.99 -21.16
C LEU A 70 12.87 19.64 -20.04
N GLU A 71 13.19 18.35 -19.88
CA GLU A 71 14.20 17.92 -18.92
C GLU A 71 15.57 18.56 -19.20
N LYS A 72 16.02 18.56 -20.47
CA LYS A 72 17.30 19.19 -20.87
C LYS A 72 17.31 20.69 -20.62
N LYS A 73 16.19 21.38 -20.82
CA LYS A 73 16.01 22.81 -20.50
C LYS A 73 16.13 23.05 -19.01
N GLY A 74 15.63 22.10 -18.20
CA GLY A 74 15.55 22.22 -16.76
C GLY A 74 14.42 23.15 -16.29
N PHE A 75 14.17 23.14 -15.00
CA PHE A 75 13.01 23.82 -14.37
C PHE A 75 13.48 24.90 -13.38
N LYS A 76 14.58 25.59 -13.70
CA LYS A 76 15.10 26.67 -12.87
C LYS A 76 14.12 27.84 -12.84
N GLY A 77 13.89 28.40 -11.67
CA GLY A 77 13.00 29.56 -11.50
C GLY A 77 11.64 29.26 -10.91
N ILE A 78 11.24 27.99 -10.77
CA ILE A 78 9.95 27.62 -10.15
C ILE A 78 9.78 28.30 -8.78
N TYR A 79 10.81 28.28 -7.93
CA TYR A 79 10.79 28.91 -6.60
C TYR A 79 10.63 30.43 -6.65
N ASN A 80 11.04 31.06 -7.74
CA ASN A 80 10.91 32.49 -7.94
C ASN A 80 9.57 32.85 -8.58
N GLY A 81 8.72 31.86 -8.87
CA GLY A 81 7.42 32.08 -9.51
C GLY A 81 7.52 32.35 -11.01
N ASP A 82 8.61 31.91 -11.67
CA ASP A 82 8.75 32.00 -13.13
C ASP A 82 7.64 31.20 -13.81
N GLU A 83 6.72 31.90 -14.44
CA GLU A 83 5.51 31.32 -15.05
C GLU A 83 5.86 30.34 -16.17
N GLN A 84 6.93 30.61 -16.94
CA GLN A 84 7.35 29.71 -18.02
C GLN A 84 7.96 28.40 -17.44
N ALA A 85 8.78 28.50 -16.39
CA ALA A 85 9.34 27.34 -15.73
C ALA A 85 8.25 26.47 -15.07
N ILE A 86 7.23 27.10 -14.49
CA ILE A 86 6.07 26.42 -13.93
C ILE A 86 5.26 25.71 -15.02
N ALA A 87 5.00 26.37 -16.14
CA ALA A 87 4.29 25.78 -17.28
C ALA A 87 5.07 24.61 -17.90
N ASP A 88 6.37 24.75 -18.08
CA ASP A 88 7.26 23.69 -18.58
C ASP A 88 7.27 22.47 -17.64
N ALA A 89 7.31 22.69 -16.34
CA ALA A 89 7.26 21.65 -15.33
C ALA A 89 5.92 20.88 -15.34
N LYS A 90 4.80 21.60 -15.35
CA LYS A 90 3.47 21.00 -15.47
C LYS A 90 3.35 20.18 -16.76
N LYS A 91 3.86 20.71 -17.89
CA LYS A 91 3.86 20.02 -19.19
C LYS A 91 4.70 18.75 -19.17
N ALA A 92 5.86 18.76 -18.52
CA ALA A 92 6.71 17.58 -18.39
C ALA A 92 6.01 16.46 -17.60
N LEU A 93 5.36 16.81 -16.48
CA LEU A 93 4.59 15.83 -15.67
C LEU A 93 3.35 15.33 -16.42
N GLU A 94 2.66 16.18 -17.17
CA GLU A 94 1.56 15.78 -18.05
C GLU A 94 2.01 14.78 -19.12
N CYS A 95 3.13 15.03 -19.79
CA CYS A 95 3.70 14.12 -20.78
C CYS A 95 4.05 12.77 -20.14
N LYS A 96 4.75 12.76 -19.00
CA LYS A 96 5.05 11.55 -18.22
C LYS A 96 3.76 10.77 -17.92
N ARG A 97 2.76 11.45 -17.37
CA ARG A 97 1.47 10.86 -17.00
C ARG A 97 0.76 10.25 -18.22
N ALA A 98 0.62 11.00 -19.30
CA ALA A 98 -0.05 10.54 -20.52
C ALA A 98 0.62 9.30 -21.11
N ILE A 99 1.95 9.27 -21.20
CA ILE A 99 2.73 8.14 -21.71
C ILE A 99 2.50 6.90 -20.85
N LEU A 100 2.63 7.02 -19.52
CA LEU A 100 2.59 5.86 -18.62
C LEU A 100 1.17 5.32 -18.42
N LEU A 101 0.16 6.19 -18.31
CA LEU A 101 -1.23 5.79 -18.15
C LEU A 101 -1.86 5.22 -19.43
N ALA A 102 -1.19 5.37 -20.58
CA ALA A 102 -1.58 4.70 -21.81
C ALA A 102 -1.22 3.21 -21.85
N ASN A 103 -0.58 2.69 -20.82
CA ASN A 103 -0.21 1.28 -20.71
C ASN A 103 -1.45 0.39 -20.92
N PRO A 104 -1.44 -0.54 -21.90
CA PRO A 104 -2.55 -1.44 -22.15
C PRO A 104 -2.93 -2.35 -20.98
N LEU A 105 -2.00 -2.57 -20.04
CA LEU A 105 -2.27 -3.33 -18.80
C LEU A 105 -3.17 -2.58 -17.82
N LEU A 106 -3.32 -1.25 -17.98
CA LEU A 106 -4.34 -0.47 -17.31
C LEU A 106 -5.65 -0.55 -18.10
N ASP A 107 -6.13 -1.75 -18.32
CA ASP A 107 -7.39 -2.01 -19.03
C ASP A 107 -8.63 -1.84 -18.12
N ALA A 108 -8.41 -1.71 -16.81
CA ALA A 108 -9.47 -1.40 -15.86
C ALA A 108 -9.98 0.02 -16.06
N ASP A 109 -11.29 0.17 -16.22
CA ASP A 109 -11.96 1.48 -16.30
C ASP A 109 -11.96 2.19 -14.95
N LYS A 110 -11.88 1.43 -13.88
CA LYS A 110 -12.03 1.88 -12.50
C LYS A 110 -11.08 1.16 -11.58
N ILE A 111 -10.68 1.83 -10.51
CA ILE A 111 -9.99 1.24 -9.36
C ILE A 111 -10.72 1.61 -8.08
N VAL A 112 -10.64 0.76 -7.08
CA VAL A 112 -11.16 1.01 -5.74
C VAL A 112 -10.00 1.26 -4.78
N ALA A 113 -10.15 2.25 -3.91
CA ALA A 113 -9.12 2.64 -2.95
C ALA A 113 -9.72 3.08 -1.62
N ALA A 114 -8.95 2.96 -0.55
CA ALA A 114 -9.23 3.65 0.70
C ALA A 114 -8.63 5.06 0.65
N ARG A 115 -9.43 6.07 0.98
CA ARG A 115 -9.02 7.48 1.06
C ARG A 115 -9.10 7.95 2.50
N PHE A 116 -8.09 8.69 2.93
CA PHE A 116 -8.01 9.28 4.25
C PHE A 116 -7.79 10.78 4.13
N LYS A 117 -8.46 11.57 4.99
CA LYS A 117 -8.20 12.99 5.09
C LYS A 117 -6.93 13.23 5.92
N VAL A 118 -5.94 13.82 5.28
CA VAL A 118 -4.70 14.24 5.93
C VAL A 118 -5.00 15.29 7.00
N GLY A 119 -4.37 15.16 8.18
CA GLY A 119 -4.54 16.09 9.29
C GLY A 119 -5.74 15.79 10.19
N SER A 120 -6.45 14.67 10.00
CA SER A 120 -7.39 14.20 11.03
C SER A 120 -6.63 13.92 12.34
N LYS A 121 -7.32 14.09 13.49
CA LYS A 121 -6.69 13.92 14.81
C LYS A 121 -6.07 12.54 14.99
N ALA A 122 -6.72 11.51 14.51
CA ALA A 122 -6.22 10.14 14.58
C ALA A 122 -5.00 9.94 13.67
N HIS A 123 -4.99 10.51 12.46
CA HIS A 123 -3.84 10.48 11.57
C HIS A 123 -2.59 11.13 12.20
N GLN A 124 -2.76 12.24 12.92
CA GLN A 124 -1.67 12.94 13.61
C GLN A 124 -1.06 12.12 14.74
N ILE A 125 -1.87 11.30 15.43
CA ILE A 125 -1.39 10.48 16.56
C ILE A 125 -0.62 9.27 16.09
N MET A 126 -1.06 8.63 15.00
CA MET A 126 -0.59 7.30 14.64
C MET A 126 0.66 7.26 13.80
N THR A 127 0.72 7.99 12.77
CA THR A 127 1.92 8.14 11.89
C THR A 127 1.69 9.32 10.96
N PRO A 128 2.35 10.45 11.19
CA PRO A 128 2.20 11.63 10.34
C PRO A 128 2.49 11.36 8.87
N SER A 129 3.22 10.30 8.56
CA SER A 129 3.70 10.00 7.21
C SER A 129 2.87 8.97 6.43
N LEU A 130 2.14 8.04 7.08
CA LEU A 130 1.62 6.85 6.39
C LEU A 130 0.19 6.41 6.78
N GLY A 131 -0.57 7.25 7.45
CA GLY A 131 -1.98 7.01 7.67
C GLY A 131 -2.27 5.91 8.69
N THR A 132 -3.01 4.91 8.29
CA THR A 132 -3.70 3.98 9.18
C THR A 132 -3.04 2.61 9.29
N GLN A 133 -1.78 2.49 8.90
CA GLN A 133 -1.06 1.23 9.03
C GLN A 133 -0.79 0.89 10.49
N ALA A 134 -0.97 -0.36 10.85
CA ALA A 134 -0.55 -0.88 12.14
C ALA A 134 0.99 -0.84 12.29
N ASN A 135 1.46 -0.92 13.52
CA ASN A 135 2.89 -1.02 13.80
C ASN A 135 3.51 -2.29 13.20
N ASN A 136 4.82 -2.29 13.00
CA ASN A 136 5.55 -3.44 12.47
C ASN A 136 5.69 -4.61 13.45
N TRP A 137 5.34 -4.43 14.71
CA TRP A 137 5.39 -5.48 15.76
C TRP A 137 4.03 -5.89 16.28
N SER A 138 2.97 -5.28 15.77
CA SER A 138 1.61 -5.51 16.22
C SER A 138 0.65 -5.68 15.04
N ASN A 139 -0.55 -6.05 15.33
CA ASN A 139 -1.64 -6.17 14.37
C ASN A 139 -2.44 -4.87 14.27
N GLN A 140 -3.63 -4.95 13.69
CA GLN A 140 -4.56 -3.84 13.58
C GLN A 140 -4.95 -3.26 14.95
N GLU A 141 -4.80 -4.01 16.04
CA GLU A 141 -5.05 -3.55 17.40
C GLU A 141 -4.22 -2.32 17.78
N SER A 142 -3.01 -2.17 17.27
CA SER A 142 -2.17 -1.01 17.50
C SER A 142 -2.63 0.24 16.73
N ALA A 143 -3.57 0.09 15.82
CA ALA A 143 -4.12 1.19 15.06
C ALA A 143 -5.23 1.91 15.83
N GLY A 144 -5.40 3.21 15.60
CA GLY A 144 -6.49 3.99 16.19
C GLY A 144 -7.85 3.48 15.76
N ARG A 145 -8.79 3.48 16.69
CA ARG A 145 -10.11 2.88 16.49
C ARG A 145 -11.15 3.89 16.05
N GLU A 146 -10.90 5.19 16.22
CA GLU A 146 -11.83 6.27 15.91
C GLU A 146 -11.12 7.57 15.59
N GLY A 147 -11.86 8.57 15.13
CA GLY A 147 -11.34 9.90 14.86
C GLY A 147 -10.74 10.04 13.44
N PHE A 148 -11.01 9.08 12.57
CA PHE A 148 -10.61 9.10 11.17
C PHE A 148 -11.70 9.72 10.29
N ASP A 149 -11.27 10.41 9.24
CA ASP A 149 -12.09 10.76 8.09
C ASP A 149 -11.63 9.89 6.92
N ALA A 150 -12.15 8.68 6.90
CA ALA A 150 -11.80 7.62 5.96
C ALA A 150 -13.01 7.22 5.12
N GLU A 151 -12.78 6.82 3.88
CA GLU A 151 -13.82 6.30 3.00
C GLU A 151 -13.26 5.33 1.95
N ILE A 152 -14.11 4.46 1.44
CA ILE A 152 -13.83 3.67 0.24
C ILE A 152 -14.33 4.47 -0.97
N VAL A 153 -13.47 4.66 -1.95
CA VAL A 153 -13.77 5.41 -3.16
C VAL A 153 -13.51 4.57 -4.41
N GLU A 154 -14.33 4.79 -5.42
CA GLU A 154 -14.10 4.36 -6.79
C GLU A 154 -13.49 5.52 -7.56
N LEU A 155 -12.37 5.30 -8.21
CA LEU A 155 -11.70 6.24 -9.11
C LEU A 155 -11.93 5.78 -10.54
N SER A 156 -12.47 6.65 -11.38
CA SER A 156 -12.72 6.42 -12.80
C SER A 156 -12.05 7.47 -13.66
N ASN A 157 -12.10 7.30 -14.99
CA ASN A 157 -11.41 8.16 -15.95
C ASN A 157 -9.90 8.31 -15.65
N LEU A 158 -9.23 7.19 -15.36
CA LEU A 158 -7.84 7.14 -14.89
C LEU A 158 -6.84 7.82 -15.84
N ARG A 159 -7.17 7.89 -17.15
CA ARG A 159 -6.32 8.50 -18.18
C ARG A 159 -6.59 10.00 -18.43
N GLY A 160 -7.67 10.52 -17.84
CA GLY A 160 -8.07 11.93 -17.95
C GLY A 160 -8.16 12.61 -16.59
N ASP A 161 -9.19 13.43 -16.43
CA ASP A 161 -9.54 14.03 -15.13
C ASP A 161 -10.20 12.94 -14.27
N ILE A 162 -9.47 12.49 -13.28
CA ILE A 162 -9.94 11.41 -12.40
C ILE A 162 -11.23 11.86 -11.71
N GLN A 163 -12.26 11.04 -11.87
CA GLN A 163 -13.52 11.19 -11.17
C GLN A 163 -13.50 10.29 -9.94
N MET A 164 -13.95 10.80 -8.82
CA MET A 164 -14.01 10.06 -7.57
C MET A 164 -15.45 9.96 -7.08
N ARG A 165 -15.89 8.74 -6.80
CA ARG A 165 -17.20 8.45 -6.23
C ARG A 165 -17.02 7.72 -4.90
N GLN A 166 -17.67 8.21 -3.86
CA GLN A 166 -17.73 7.49 -2.58
C GLN A 166 -18.54 6.21 -2.74
N VAL A 167 -17.95 5.09 -2.35
CA VAL A 167 -18.60 3.77 -2.25
C VAL A 167 -19.15 3.57 -0.84
N TYR A 168 -18.30 3.83 0.16
CA TYR A 168 -18.67 3.63 1.56
C TYR A 168 -17.91 4.59 2.47
N LYS A 169 -18.56 5.01 3.56
CA LYS A 169 -17.92 5.80 4.62
C LYS A 169 -18.39 5.30 6.00
N PRO A 170 -17.47 4.94 6.91
CA PRO A 170 -17.83 4.57 8.27
C PRO A 170 -18.55 5.71 9.01
N LYS A 171 -19.64 5.39 9.70
CA LYS A 171 -20.43 6.39 10.47
C LYS A 171 -19.79 6.74 11.80
N ASN A 172 -19.03 5.82 12.37
CA ASN A 172 -18.42 5.95 13.69
C ASN A 172 -17.02 6.59 13.68
N GLY A 173 -16.54 7.09 12.52
CA GLY A 173 -15.19 7.64 12.38
C GLY A 173 -14.09 6.58 12.50
N SER A 174 -14.40 5.32 12.23
CA SER A 174 -13.42 4.25 12.14
C SER A 174 -12.44 4.48 10.98
N SER A 175 -11.26 3.92 11.11
CA SER A 175 -10.33 3.73 10.00
C SER A 175 -10.86 2.64 9.05
N ILE A 176 -10.33 2.62 7.82
CA ILE A 176 -10.53 1.54 6.86
C ILE A 176 -9.16 0.94 6.55
N ALA A 177 -9.04 -0.37 6.72
CA ALA A 177 -7.80 -1.09 6.47
C ALA A 177 -8.05 -2.34 5.60
N ASP A 178 -6.96 -2.87 5.03
CA ASP A 178 -6.90 -4.19 4.39
C ASP A 178 -7.95 -4.43 3.30
N LEU A 179 -8.15 -3.41 2.46
CA LEU A 179 -9.12 -3.47 1.36
C LEU A 179 -8.76 -4.58 0.36
N LYS A 180 -9.70 -5.49 0.09
CA LYS A 180 -9.57 -6.59 -0.87
C LYS A 180 -10.77 -6.64 -1.81
N LEU A 181 -10.52 -6.59 -3.11
CA LEU A 181 -11.56 -6.78 -4.13
C LEU A 181 -11.95 -8.27 -4.19
N HIS A 182 -13.25 -8.55 -4.27
CA HIS A 182 -13.76 -9.90 -4.52
C HIS A 182 -13.42 -10.34 -5.97
N TRP A 183 -13.34 -11.66 -6.19
CA TRP A 183 -13.03 -12.25 -7.49
C TRP A 183 -13.99 -11.82 -8.62
N ASP A 184 -15.26 -11.55 -8.28
CA ASP A 184 -16.29 -11.10 -9.23
C ASP A 184 -16.15 -9.61 -9.60
N GLY A 185 -15.32 -8.85 -8.87
CA GLY A 185 -15.08 -7.43 -9.12
C GLY A 185 -16.26 -6.51 -8.77
N ASP A 186 -17.23 -6.98 -7.98
CA ASP A 186 -18.50 -6.29 -7.68
C ASP A 186 -18.59 -5.78 -6.22
N ARG A 187 -17.69 -6.25 -5.33
CA ARG A 187 -17.70 -5.94 -3.90
C ARG A 187 -16.30 -5.98 -3.31
N VAL A 188 -16.14 -5.37 -2.15
CA VAL A 188 -14.87 -5.32 -1.43
C VAL A 188 -15.04 -5.75 0.02
N MET A 189 -14.03 -6.47 0.51
CA MET A 189 -13.80 -6.74 1.92
C MET A 189 -12.87 -5.71 2.49
N PHE A 190 -13.06 -5.33 3.74
CA PHE A 190 -12.18 -4.41 4.47
C PHE A 190 -12.33 -4.57 5.98
N THR A 191 -11.35 -4.06 6.71
CA THR A 191 -11.34 -4.03 8.17
C THR A 191 -11.79 -2.66 8.66
N GLN A 192 -12.73 -2.62 9.62
CA GLN A 192 -13.07 -1.42 10.39
C GLN A 192 -13.52 -1.79 11.81
N THR A 193 -13.62 -0.79 12.70
CA THR A 193 -14.18 -1.02 14.03
C THR A 193 -15.70 -1.06 14.01
N GLN A 194 -16.27 -1.88 14.87
CA GLN A 194 -17.68 -1.90 15.22
C GLN A 194 -18.07 -0.71 16.11
N ASP A 195 -19.35 -0.60 16.47
CA ASP A 195 -19.83 0.46 17.39
C ASP A 195 -19.24 0.32 18.79
N ASP A 196 -18.93 -0.90 19.22
CA ASP A 196 -18.22 -1.22 20.46
C ASP A 196 -16.70 -1.08 20.37
N LYS A 197 -16.20 -0.55 19.26
CA LYS A 197 -14.80 -0.31 18.92
C LYS A 197 -13.94 -1.55 18.68
N ARG A 198 -14.52 -2.76 18.66
CA ARG A 198 -13.78 -3.96 18.23
C ARG A 198 -13.53 -3.95 16.71
N TRP A 199 -12.40 -4.43 16.29
CA TRP A 199 -12.11 -4.65 14.88
C TRP A 199 -12.91 -5.82 14.32
N ASN A 200 -13.49 -5.64 13.14
CA ASN A 200 -14.12 -6.72 12.40
C ASN A 200 -13.98 -6.52 10.89
N ILE A 201 -14.23 -7.59 10.15
CA ILE A 201 -14.19 -7.61 8.69
C ILE A 201 -15.60 -7.41 8.15
N TYR A 202 -15.70 -6.48 7.21
CA TYR A 202 -16.93 -6.11 6.54
C TYR A 202 -16.83 -6.29 5.04
N GLU A 203 -17.96 -6.36 4.40
CA GLU A 203 -18.13 -6.37 2.96
C GLU A 203 -19.12 -5.28 2.54
N VAL A 204 -18.87 -4.67 1.39
CA VAL A 204 -19.80 -3.74 0.73
C VAL A 204 -19.69 -3.90 -0.78
N ASN A 205 -20.84 -3.83 -1.48
CA ASN A 205 -20.87 -3.81 -2.94
C ASN A 205 -20.29 -2.50 -3.46
N LEU A 206 -19.68 -2.53 -4.66
CA LEU A 206 -19.10 -1.33 -5.27
C LEU A 206 -20.14 -0.27 -5.63
N ASP A 207 -21.44 -0.61 -5.70
CA ASP A 207 -22.52 0.38 -5.83
C ASP A 207 -22.89 1.08 -4.52
N GLY A 208 -22.28 0.68 -3.38
CA GLY A 208 -22.51 1.22 -2.04
C GLY A 208 -23.60 0.49 -1.27
N THR A 209 -24.22 -0.52 -1.84
CA THR A 209 -25.24 -1.34 -1.17
C THR A 209 -24.62 -2.56 -0.46
N GLY A 210 -25.44 -3.31 0.28
CA GLY A 210 -25.05 -4.62 0.82
C GLY A 210 -24.00 -4.58 1.92
N PHE A 211 -23.79 -3.43 2.60
CA PHE A 211 -22.88 -3.36 3.75
C PHE A 211 -23.32 -4.34 4.84
N LYS A 212 -22.40 -5.22 5.24
CA LYS A 212 -22.62 -6.22 6.28
C LYS A 212 -21.30 -6.68 6.90
N PRO A 213 -21.32 -7.17 8.15
CA PRO A 213 -20.19 -7.94 8.68
C PRO A 213 -20.02 -9.20 7.83
N LEU A 214 -18.77 -9.53 7.50
CA LEU A 214 -18.43 -10.75 6.80
C LEU A 214 -18.10 -11.87 7.78
N VAL A 215 -17.52 -11.53 8.93
CA VAL A 215 -17.34 -12.44 10.06
C VAL A 215 -18.37 -12.07 11.12
N GLU A 216 -19.29 -12.99 11.39
CA GLU A 216 -20.28 -12.87 12.46
C GLU A 216 -19.78 -13.65 13.69
N ASN A 217 -19.64 -12.97 14.82
CA ASN A 217 -19.12 -13.54 16.05
C ASN A 217 -19.66 -12.80 17.26
N ASP A 218 -20.16 -13.54 18.25
CA ASP A 218 -20.75 -13.01 19.48
C ASP A 218 -19.74 -12.94 20.65
N GLU A 219 -18.53 -13.48 20.49
CA GLU A 219 -17.50 -13.43 21.53
C GLU A 219 -16.97 -12.01 21.71
N PRO A 220 -17.13 -11.40 22.89
CA PRO A 220 -16.85 -9.99 23.11
C PRO A 220 -15.36 -9.64 23.04
N ASP A 221 -14.49 -10.62 23.23
CA ASP A 221 -13.03 -10.43 23.28
C ASP A 221 -12.33 -10.81 21.97
N LEU A 222 -13.07 -11.24 20.93
CA LEU A 222 -12.51 -11.57 19.64
C LEU A 222 -12.59 -10.40 18.66
N GLU A 223 -11.48 -10.17 18.01
CA GLU A 223 -11.32 -9.21 16.92
C GLU A 223 -10.87 -9.91 15.64
N PHE A 224 -11.27 -9.36 14.49
CA PHE A 224 -10.92 -9.89 13.17
C PHE A 224 -10.46 -8.76 12.25
N TYR A 225 -9.38 -8.98 11.53
CA TYR A 225 -8.79 -8.02 10.62
C TYR A 225 -7.98 -8.71 9.53
N ASP A 226 -7.51 -7.96 8.54
CA ASP A 226 -6.62 -8.39 7.46
C ASP A 226 -7.10 -9.69 6.78
N GLY A 227 -8.32 -9.62 6.22
CA GLY A 227 -8.98 -10.78 5.59
C GLY A 227 -8.54 -11.03 4.15
N THR A 228 -8.79 -12.24 3.67
CA THR A 228 -8.73 -12.60 2.24
C THR A 228 -9.82 -13.58 1.88
N TYR A 229 -10.43 -13.41 0.68
CA TYR A 229 -11.40 -14.36 0.15
C TYR A 229 -10.72 -15.63 -0.34
N LEU A 230 -11.32 -16.77 -0.06
CA LEU A 230 -11.01 -18.03 -0.75
C LEU A 230 -11.93 -18.23 -1.96
N PRO A 231 -11.46 -18.95 -3.01
CA PRO A 231 -12.28 -19.18 -4.20
C PRO A 231 -13.58 -19.96 -3.94
N ASP A 232 -13.68 -20.69 -2.83
CA ASP A 232 -14.87 -21.46 -2.44
C ASP A 232 -15.90 -20.66 -1.61
N GLY A 233 -15.61 -19.36 -1.38
CA GLY A 233 -16.47 -18.43 -0.64
C GLY A 233 -16.20 -18.37 0.85
N ARG A 234 -15.25 -19.17 1.36
CA ARG A 234 -14.76 -19.02 2.73
C ARG A 234 -13.80 -17.85 2.85
N VAL A 235 -13.48 -17.45 4.06
CA VAL A 235 -12.60 -16.33 4.36
C VAL A 235 -11.48 -16.78 5.29
N ILE A 236 -10.26 -16.35 5.01
CA ILE A 236 -9.20 -16.37 6.00
C ILE A 236 -9.07 -14.96 6.57
N ALA A 237 -8.99 -14.86 7.88
CA ALA A 237 -8.81 -13.62 8.62
C ALA A 237 -7.69 -13.77 9.65
N ILE A 238 -7.16 -12.65 10.12
CA ILE A 238 -6.32 -12.61 11.32
C ILE A 238 -7.23 -12.32 12.52
N SER A 239 -6.97 -13.00 13.64
CA SER A 239 -7.73 -12.84 14.88
C SER A 239 -6.82 -12.98 16.10
N ASN A 240 -7.18 -12.31 17.18
CA ASN A 240 -6.57 -12.48 18.50
C ASN A 240 -7.04 -13.75 19.23
N ILE A 241 -7.62 -14.72 18.53
CA ILE A 241 -8.21 -15.98 19.05
C ILE A 241 -7.26 -16.80 19.93
N GLY A 242 -5.95 -16.53 19.85
CA GLY A 242 -4.95 -17.18 20.71
C GLY A 242 -4.96 -16.67 22.14
N TYR A 243 -5.57 -15.52 22.41
CA TYR A 243 -5.52 -14.80 23.68
C TYR A 243 -4.09 -14.64 24.25
N GLN A 244 -3.15 -14.42 23.37
CA GLN A 244 -1.72 -14.26 23.68
C GLN A 244 -1.33 -12.80 23.47
N GLY A 245 -0.57 -12.26 24.41
CA GLY A 245 0.04 -10.94 24.26
C GLY A 245 1.36 -10.98 23.49
N VAL A 246 1.65 -9.94 22.73
CA VAL A 246 2.93 -9.77 22.02
C VAL A 246 4.04 -9.55 23.03
N PRO A 247 5.08 -10.40 23.11
CA PRO A 247 6.13 -10.31 24.11
C PRO A 247 6.91 -8.98 24.04
N CYS A 248 7.15 -8.48 22.84
CA CYS A 248 7.93 -7.27 22.59
C CYS A 248 7.34 -6.00 23.26
N VAL A 249 6.02 -5.96 23.48
CA VAL A 249 5.31 -4.85 24.11
C VAL A 249 4.67 -5.25 25.43
N ASN A 250 5.28 -6.18 26.13
CA ASN A 250 4.83 -6.66 27.46
C ASN A 250 3.37 -7.15 27.48
N GLY A 251 2.88 -7.68 26.35
CA GLY A 251 1.52 -8.18 26.23
C GLY A 251 0.44 -7.11 26.05
N SER A 252 0.80 -5.85 25.81
CA SER A 252 -0.20 -4.78 25.61
C SER A 252 -1.00 -4.91 24.33
N ASP A 253 -0.43 -5.57 23.30
CA ASP A 253 -1.09 -5.88 22.04
C ASP A 253 -1.26 -7.40 21.91
N ALA A 254 -2.31 -7.85 21.25
CA ALA A 254 -2.55 -9.27 21.07
C ALA A 254 -1.82 -9.84 19.85
N VAL A 255 -1.42 -11.11 19.98
CA VAL A 255 -0.88 -11.90 18.86
C VAL A 255 -2.01 -12.25 17.90
N GLY A 256 -1.85 -11.89 16.61
CA GLY A 256 -2.79 -12.27 15.57
C GLY A 256 -2.43 -13.60 14.95
N ASN A 257 -3.34 -14.55 15.01
CA ASN A 257 -3.27 -15.81 14.30
C ASN A 257 -4.34 -15.93 13.21
N MET A 258 -4.10 -16.76 12.21
CA MET A 258 -5.06 -16.95 11.14
C MET A 258 -6.20 -17.88 11.56
N VAL A 259 -7.40 -17.52 11.13
CA VAL A 259 -8.61 -18.32 11.24
C VAL A 259 -9.22 -18.51 9.86
N LEU A 260 -9.81 -19.68 9.63
CA LEU A 260 -10.70 -19.97 8.52
C LEU A 260 -12.13 -19.81 9.01
N TYR A 261 -12.89 -18.99 8.32
CA TYR A 261 -14.31 -18.75 8.59
C TYR A 261 -15.16 -19.14 7.39
N ASP A 262 -16.24 -19.90 7.63
CA ASP A 262 -17.24 -20.20 6.60
C ASP A 262 -18.51 -19.36 6.84
N PRO A 263 -18.83 -18.40 5.97
CA PRO A 263 -20.02 -17.58 6.14
C PRO A 263 -21.35 -18.32 6.01
N LYS A 264 -21.36 -19.56 5.49
CA LYS A 264 -22.59 -20.36 5.27
C LYS A 264 -23.12 -20.95 6.56
N ASP A 265 -22.24 -21.49 7.39
CA ASP A 265 -22.60 -22.14 8.65
C ASP A 265 -22.02 -21.44 9.88
N LYS A 266 -21.28 -20.32 9.65
CA LYS A 266 -20.59 -19.51 10.66
C LYS A 266 -19.53 -20.29 11.45
N SER A 267 -19.06 -21.40 10.89
CA SER A 267 -18.01 -22.18 11.53
C SER A 267 -16.67 -21.45 11.45
N MET A 268 -15.88 -21.57 12.51
CA MET A 268 -14.56 -20.98 12.62
C MET A 268 -13.53 -22.01 13.05
N ARG A 269 -12.36 -21.96 12.43
CA ARG A 269 -11.24 -22.82 12.79
C ARG A 269 -9.92 -22.06 12.77
N ARG A 270 -9.15 -22.12 13.85
CA ARG A 270 -7.79 -21.59 13.90
C ARG A 270 -6.87 -22.37 12.98
N LEU A 271 -6.07 -21.69 12.17
CA LEU A 271 -5.14 -22.28 11.20
C LEU A 271 -3.68 -22.20 11.63
N THR A 272 -3.30 -21.15 12.37
CA THR A 272 -1.94 -20.96 12.87
C THR A 272 -1.90 -20.88 14.38
N PHE A 273 -0.79 -21.33 14.97
CA PHE A 273 -0.59 -21.44 16.42
C PHE A 273 0.75 -20.83 16.82
N ASP A 274 1.19 -19.86 16.04
CA ASP A 274 2.47 -19.18 16.25
C ASP A 274 2.44 -18.37 17.54
N GLN A 275 3.60 -18.27 18.19
CA GLN A 275 3.80 -17.43 19.38
C GLN A 275 3.69 -15.94 19.03
N ASP A 276 4.07 -15.58 17.82
CA ASP A 276 4.09 -14.20 17.32
C ASP A 276 3.09 -14.04 16.17
N ALA A 277 2.90 -12.78 15.77
CA ALA A 277 1.82 -12.42 14.86
C ALA A 277 2.00 -12.89 13.42
N ASN A 278 0.88 -13.18 12.79
CA ASN A 278 0.74 -13.40 11.36
C ASN A 278 0.06 -12.20 10.70
N TRP A 279 0.40 -11.91 9.43
CA TRP A 279 -0.12 -10.78 8.68
C TRP A 279 -0.28 -11.09 7.19
N ASN A 280 -1.08 -10.28 6.51
CA ASN A 280 -1.19 -10.18 5.06
C ASN A 280 -1.46 -11.52 4.36
N PRO A 281 -2.53 -12.24 4.70
CA PRO A 281 -2.90 -13.44 3.96
C PRO A 281 -3.28 -13.11 2.52
N VAL A 282 -2.73 -13.87 1.57
CA VAL A 282 -2.96 -13.71 0.13
C VAL A 282 -2.99 -15.06 -0.55
N ILE A 283 -3.87 -15.22 -1.54
CA ILE A 283 -3.94 -16.43 -2.35
C ILE A 283 -2.85 -16.40 -3.44
N MET A 284 -2.03 -17.44 -3.46
CA MET A 284 -1.02 -17.64 -4.48
C MET A 284 -1.63 -18.17 -5.78
N ASN A 285 -0.92 -18.03 -6.91
CA ASN A 285 -1.36 -18.54 -8.21
C ASN A 285 -1.62 -20.05 -8.25
N ASN A 286 -1.09 -20.81 -7.29
CA ASN A 286 -1.31 -22.25 -7.15
C ASN A 286 -2.40 -22.62 -6.12
N GLY A 287 -3.17 -21.64 -5.64
CA GLY A 287 -4.25 -21.84 -4.68
C GLY A 287 -3.82 -21.97 -3.22
N ARG A 288 -2.52 -21.94 -2.91
CA ARG A 288 -2.04 -21.89 -1.53
C ARG A 288 -2.23 -20.50 -0.92
N VAL A 289 -2.23 -20.41 0.39
CA VAL A 289 -2.27 -19.17 1.15
C VAL A 289 -0.86 -18.78 1.55
N MET A 290 -0.43 -17.62 1.13
CA MET A 290 0.83 -16.99 1.53
C MET A 290 0.55 -15.96 2.61
N TYR A 291 1.48 -15.76 3.55
CA TYR A 291 1.35 -14.79 4.62
C TYR A 291 2.70 -14.42 5.21
N THR A 292 2.75 -13.34 5.95
CA THR A 292 3.93 -12.92 6.72
C THR A 292 3.83 -13.45 8.14
N ARG A 293 4.91 -14.05 8.65
CA ARG A 293 5.05 -14.50 10.03
C ARG A 293 6.18 -13.78 10.73
N TRP A 294 5.95 -13.27 11.91
CA TRP A 294 7.01 -12.76 12.77
C TRP A 294 7.71 -13.93 13.49
N GLU A 295 9.03 -13.90 13.52
CA GLU A 295 9.88 -14.85 14.21
C GLU A 295 10.63 -14.14 15.34
N TYR A 296 10.02 -14.04 16.52
CA TYR A 296 10.62 -13.44 17.71
C TYR A 296 11.10 -14.49 18.71
N THR A 297 11.35 -15.70 18.27
CA THR A 297 11.60 -16.86 19.14
C THR A 297 13.04 -16.97 19.60
N ASP A 298 14.00 -16.49 18.83
CA ASP A 298 15.42 -16.76 19.06
C ASP A 298 16.35 -15.60 18.70
N LEU A 299 17.17 -15.25 19.65
CA LEU A 299 18.44 -14.52 19.57
C LEU A 299 18.45 -13.27 18.69
N THR A 300 18.54 -13.40 17.40
CA THR A 300 18.74 -12.28 16.47
C THR A 300 17.61 -12.13 15.46
N HIS A 301 16.57 -12.95 15.58
CA HIS A 301 15.45 -12.98 14.63
C HIS A 301 14.31 -12.01 14.94
N TYR A 302 14.40 -11.21 15.98
CA TYR A 302 13.31 -10.29 16.35
C TYR A 302 12.98 -9.26 15.26
N TYR A 303 13.90 -8.98 14.32
CA TYR A 303 13.61 -8.19 13.12
C TYR A 303 12.87 -8.98 12.05
N SER A 304 12.97 -10.30 12.04
CA SER A 304 12.57 -11.10 10.90
C SER A 304 11.06 -11.25 10.81
N ARG A 305 10.48 -10.77 9.72
CA ARG A 305 9.14 -11.11 9.26
C ARG A 305 9.32 -11.87 7.96
N ILE A 306 9.15 -13.18 8.05
CA ILE A 306 9.38 -14.10 6.93
C ILE A 306 8.09 -14.38 6.16
N VAL A 307 8.24 -14.77 4.92
CA VAL A 307 7.12 -15.18 4.07
C VAL A 307 6.90 -16.68 4.23
N MET A 308 5.70 -17.05 4.67
CA MET A 308 5.23 -18.43 4.82
C MET A 308 4.16 -18.75 3.81
N HIS A 309 3.88 -20.04 3.60
CA HIS A 309 2.71 -20.50 2.86
C HIS A 309 2.16 -21.81 3.40
N MET A 310 0.87 -22.05 3.20
CA MET A 310 0.15 -23.25 3.62
C MET A 310 -0.98 -23.57 2.65
N ASN A 311 -1.58 -24.74 2.78
CA ASN A 311 -2.86 -25.02 2.14
C ASN A 311 -3.98 -24.17 2.78
N PRO A 312 -5.11 -23.92 2.08
CA PRO A 312 -6.22 -23.13 2.64
C PRO A 312 -6.82 -23.71 3.94
N ASP A 313 -6.58 -24.98 4.21
CA ASP A 313 -7.01 -25.64 5.44
C ASP A 313 -5.97 -25.57 6.58
N GLY A 314 -4.85 -24.85 6.40
CA GLY A 314 -3.79 -24.71 7.39
C GLY A 314 -2.73 -25.80 7.37
N THR A 315 -2.92 -26.88 6.57
CA THR A 315 -1.93 -27.95 6.45
C THR A 315 -0.73 -27.54 5.59
N GLU A 316 0.36 -28.31 5.65
CA GLU A 316 1.57 -28.11 4.85
C GLU A 316 2.16 -26.70 5.01
N ASN A 317 2.15 -26.17 6.25
CA ASN A 317 2.72 -24.87 6.58
C ASN A 317 4.25 -24.91 6.42
N LYS A 318 4.79 -24.05 5.56
CA LYS A 318 6.22 -24.03 5.19
C LYS A 318 6.72 -22.60 4.97
N ALA A 319 8.01 -22.38 5.25
CA ALA A 319 8.67 -21.14 4.87
C ALA A 319 8.79 -21.05 3.33
N LEU A 320 8.42 -19.91 2.78
CA LEU A 320 8.59 -19.59 1.37
C LEU A 320 9.88 -18.80 1.15
N TYR A 321 10.09 -17.74 1.94
CA TYR A 321 11.26 -16.87 1.82
C TYR A 321 11.64 -16.21 3.15
N GLY A 322 12.94 -16.05 3.40
CA GLY A 322 13.49 -15.33 4.55
C GLY A 322 13.83 -16.17 5.77
N SER A 323 13.43 -17.44 5.81
CA SER A 323 13.72 -18.32 6.95
C SER A 323 15.21 -18.61 7.08
N GLY A 324 15.72 -18.56 8.31
CA GLY A 324 17.13 -18.82 8.63
C GLY A 324 18.08 -17.69 8.19
N ALA A 325 17.58 -16.48 7.97
CA ALA A 325 18.37 -15.29 7.69
C ALA A 325 17.76 -14.06 8.38
N MET A 326 18.59 -13.09 8.74
CA MET A 326 18.13 -11.83 9.30
C MET A 326 17.66 -10.82 8.25
N PHE A 327 17.98 -11.07 6.98
CA PHE A 327 17.54 -10.26 5.85
C PHE A 327 16.70 -11.11 4.88
N PRO A 328 15.59 -10.63 4.33
CA PRO A 328 15.03 -9.28 4.53
C PRO A 328 14.56 -9.05 5.96
N ASN A 329 14.75 -7.81 6.42
CA ASN A 329 14.52 -7.38 7.80
C ASN A 329 13.06 -7.59 8.24
N SER A 330 12.14 -7.13 7.39
CA SER A 330 10.68 -7.31 7.55
C SER A 330 10.06 -7.32 6.16
N THR A 331 9.26 -8.32 5.85
CA THR A 331 8.61 -8.43 4.54
C THR A 331 7.10 -8.34 4.71
N PHE A 332 6.48 -7.33 4.10
CA PHE A 332 5.04 -7.08 4.18
C PHE A 332 4.40 -7.00 2.80
N ASP A 333 3.07 -7.10 2.78
CA ASP A 333 2.21 -6.91 1.61
C ASP A 333 2.67 -7.68 0.37
N VAL A 334 3.12 -8.92 0.58
CA VAL A 334 3.63 -9.77 -0.51
C VAL A 334 2.48 -10.22 -1.41
N GLN A 335 2.67 -10.06 -2.72
CA GLN A 335 1.71 -10.46 -3.75
C GLN A 335 2.38 -11.38 -4.78
N PRO A 336 1.70 -12.42 -5.28
CA PRO A 336 2.18 -13.20 -6.41
C PRO A 336 2.14 -12.36 -7.68
N LEU A 337 3.16 -12.51 -8.55
CA LEU A 337 3.14 -11.85 -9.85
C LEU A 337 2.17 -12.57 -10.79
N PRO A 338 1.25 -11.83 -11.47
CA PRO A 338 0.33 -12.42 -12.43
C PRO A 338 1.06 -13.14 -13.56
N GLY A 339 0.62 -14.36 -13.87
CA GLY A 339 1.22 -15.16 -14.95
C GLY A 339 2.61 -15.73 -14.65
N HIS A 340 3.17 -15.49 -13.47
CA HIS A 340 4.48 -16.02 -13.05
C HIS A 340 4.30 -17.12 -11.99
N GLY A 341 4.96 -18.28 -12.21
CA GLY A 341 4.76 -19.44 -11.33
C GLY A 341 5.44 -19.35 -9.97
N SER A 342 6.48 -18.50 -9.82
CA SER A 342 7.35 -18.52 -8.64
C SER A 342 7.80 -17.14 -8.15
N ALA A 343 7.51 -16.05 -8.86
CA ALA A 343 7.96 -14.73 -8.48
C ALA A 343 6.87 -13.93 -7.75
N PHE A 344 7.33 -13.05 -6.85
CA PHE A 344 6.53 -12.26 -5.95
C PHE A 344 7.05 -10.82 -5.89
N VAL A 345 6.16 -9.88 -5.57
CA VAL A 345 6.52 -8.53 -5.16
C VAL A 345 6.17 -8.35 -3.68
N GLY A 346 6.98 -7.61 -2.94
CA GLY A 346 6.72 -7.31 -1.53
C GLY A 346 7.43 -6.03 -1.08
N ILE A 347 7.15 -5.64 0.15
CA ILE A 347 7.75 -4.47 0.80
C ILE A 347 8.76 -4.93 1.85
N ILE A 348 9.99 -4.42 1.77
CA ILE A 348 10.96 -4.55 2.87
C ILE A 348 10.85 -3.30 3.74
N SER A 349 10.58 -3.50 5.02
CA SER A 349 10.45 -2.46 6.03
C SER A 349 11.48 -2.65 7.16
N GLY A 350 11.46 -1.76 8.15
CA GLY A 350 12.19 -1.89 9.42
C GLY A 350 11.33 -2.54 10.50
N HIS A 351 11.92 -2.71 11.68
CA HIS A 351 11.19 -3.14 12.88
C HIS A 351 10.50 -1.95 13.57
N HIS A 352 11.23 -0.88 13.82
CA HIS A 352 10.72 0.39 14.34
C HIS A 352 10.84 1.52 13.28
N GLY A 353 10.22 2.65 13.56
CA GLY A 353 10.38 3.92 12.85
C GLY A 353 9.31 4.23 11.83
N VAL A 354 8.84 3.26 11.08
CA VAL A 354 7.75 3.40 10.09
C VAL A 354 6.82 2.21 10.14
N ALA A 355 5.53 2.44 9.84
CA ALA A 355 4.51 1.41 9.84
C ALA A 355 4.44 0.74 8.46
N ARG A 356 4.93 -0.48 8.34
CA ARG A 356 4.78 -1.41 7.20
C ARG A 356 4.99 -0.81 5.81
N SER A 357 5.71 0.30 5.73
CA SER A 357 6.13 0.90 4.47
C SER A 357 7.60 0.64 4.23
N GLY A 358 8.05 0.80 3.00
CA GLY A 358 9.46 0.63 2.72
C GLY A 358 9.80 0.47 1.26
N ARG A 359 10.85 -0.29 1.01
CA ARG A 359 11.37 -0.55 -0.33
C ARG A 359 10.60 -1.70 -0.96
N MET A 360 10.20 -1.52 -2.20
CA MET A 360 9.56 -2.59 -2.96
C MET A 360 10.61 -3.51 -3.58
N ILE A 361 10.41 -4.81 -3.47
CA ILE A 361 11.30 -5.82 -4.03
C ILE A 361 10.53 -6.82 -4.88
N ILE A 362 11.18 -7.33 -5.91
CA ILE A 362 10.76 -8.55 -6.63
C ILE A 362 11.71 -9.67 -6.20
N PHE A 363 11.16 -10.80 -5.83
CA PHE A 363 11.94 -11.98 -5.45
C PHE A 363 11.35 -13.27 -6.02
N ASP A 364 12.21 -14.25 -6.23
CA ASP A 364 11.89 -15.57 -6.76
C ASP A 364 12.55 -16.66 -5.89
N PRO A 365 11.80 -17.34 -5.03
CA PRO A 365 12.33 -18.37 -4.15
C PRO A 365 13.00 -19.56 -4.85
N THR A 366 12.76 -19.75 -6.15
CA THR A 366 13.45 -20.79 -6.94
C THR A 366 14.92 -20.46 -7.19
N LYS A 367 15.29 -19.18 -7.11
CA LYS A 367 16.67 -18.67 -7.24
C LYS A 367 17.40 -18.61 -5.91
N GLY A 368 16.67 -18.73 -4.79
CA GLY A 368 17.20 -18.72 -3.44
C GLY A 368 16.12 -18.28 -2.45
N ARG A 369 16.17 -18.80 -1.20
CA ARG A 369 15.10 -18.62 -0.22
C ARG A 369 15.46 -17.76 0.99
N LYS A 370 16.67 -17.19 1.02
CA LYS A 370 17.13 -16.40 2.16
C LYS A 370 18.10 -15.30 1.74
N SER A 371 18.20 -14.27 2.56
CA SER A 371 19.07 -13.14 2.33
C SER A 371 18.80 -12.46 0.98
N THR A 372 19.81 -12.05 0.24
CA THR A 372 19.68 -11.49 -1.11
C THR A 372 19.54 -12.56 -2.19
N ALA A 373 19.77 -13.83 -1.86
CA ALA A 373 19.53 -14.92 -2.79
C ALA A 373 18.03 -14.99 -3.13
N GLY A 374 17.72 -15.04 -4.41
CA GLY A 374 16.33 -14.96 -4.88
C GLY A 374 15.79 -13.55 -5.07
N MET A 375 16.39 -12.50 -4.54
CA MET A 375 16.01 -11.13 -4.88
C MET A 375 16.39 -10.81 -6.32
N VAL A 376 15.39 -10.46 -7.13
CA VAL A 376 15.56 -10.17 -8.55
C VAL A 376 15.81 -8.69 -8.76
N GLN A 377 15.05 -7.84 -8.07
CA GLN A 377 15.11 -6.40 -8.25
C GLN A 377 14.61 -5.65 -7.02
N GLU A 378 15.26 -4.53 -6.72
CA GLU A 378 14.76 -3.50 -5.80
C GLU A 378 14.12 -2.35 -6.61
N ILE A 379 13.02 -1.80 -6.16
CA ILE A 379 12.31 -0.69 -6.79
C ILE A 379 12.23 0.48 -5.80
N PRO A 380 12.69 1.69 -6.19
CA PRO A 380 13.35 2.01 -7.45
C PRO A 380 14.73 1.35 -7.57
N HIS A 381 15.11 1.03 -8.79
CA HIS A 381 16.44 0.47 -9.06
C HIS A 381 17.55 1.47 -8.73
N ARG A 382 18.53 1.04 -7.96
CA ARG A 382 19.60 1.92 -7.47
C ARG A 382 20.92 1.80 -8.23
N ASN A 383 20.94 1.12 -9.38
CA ASN A 383 22.15 0.84 -10.18
C ASN A 383 23.28 0.20 -9.36
N ARG A 384 22.94 -0.58 -8.36
CA ARG A 384 23.87 -1.33 -7.50
C ARG A 384 23.26 -2.69 -7.14
N PRO A 385 24.09 -3.69 -6.81
CA PRO A 385 23.59 -4.96 -6.26
C PRO A 385 22.79 -4.74 -4.99
N ILE A 386 21.74 -5.53 -4.80
CA ILE A 386 20.97 -5.56 -3.56
C ILE A 386 21.90 -6.07 -2.46
N LYS A 387 22.01 -5.29 -1.37
CA LYS A 387 22.86 -5.63 -0.22
C LYS A 387 22.00 -5.98 0.98
N GLU A 388 22.50 -6.89 1.79
CA GLU A 388 21.95 -7.11 3.11
C GLU A 388 22.14 -5.86 3.97
N GLU A 389 21.04 -5.39 4.51
CA GLU A 389 21.03 -4.30 5.48
C GLU A 389 20.15 -4.72 6.64
N ILE A 390 20.78 -5.11 7.74
CA ILE A 390 20.08 -5.52 8.96
C ILE A 390 20.12 -4.32 9.90
N LYS A 391 19.00 -3.65 10.01
CA LYS A 391 18.87 -2.42 10.77
C LYS A 391 17.45 -2.25 11.29
N ASP A 392 17.32 -1.87 12.55
CA ASP A 392 16.03 -1.66 13.20
C ASP A 392 15.13 -0.67 12.45
N GLN A 393 15.63 0.52 12.20
CA GLN A 393 14.93 1.59 11.49
C GLN A 393 15.38 1.65 10.01
N LEU A 394 15.30 0.52 9.31
CA LEU A 394 15.88 0.35 7.98
C LEU A 394 15.43 1.42 6.96
N VAL A 395 14.19 1.84 7.03
CA VAL A 395 13.59 2.76 6.06
C VAL A 395 13.17 4.11 6.65
N ASN A 396 13.48 4.36 7.91
CA ASN A 396 13.18 5.64 8.54
C ASN A 396 13.96 6.78 7.87
N GLY A 397 13.24 7.80 7.37
CA GLY A 397 13.82 8.91 6.64
C GLY A 397 14.35 8.56 5.23
N VAL A 398 14.09 7.37 4.73
CA VAL A 398 14.50 6.93 3.38
C VAL A 398 13.28 6.95 2.45
N TRP A 399 13.37 7.70 1.37
CA TRP A 399 12.32 7.82 0.36
C TRP A 399 12.81 7.31 -1.01
N PRO A 400 11.93 6.82 -1.91
CA PRO A 400 10.50 6.59 -1.71
C PRO A 400 10.22 5.42 -0.77
N GLN A 401 9.05 5.47 -0.12
CA GLN A 401 8.49 4.35 0.62
C GLN A 401 7.18 3.94 -0.04
N PHE A 402 6.96 2.66 -0.17
CA PHE A 402 5.80 2.08 -0.83
C PHE A 402 4.97 1.25 0.14
N ILE A 403 3.67 1.17 -0.11
CA ILE A 403 2.73 0.29 0.58
C ILE A 403 1.78 -0.36 -0.42
N LYS A 404 1.26 -1.54 -0.07
CA LYS A 404 0.17 -2.24 -0.79
C LYS A 404 0.42 -2.38 -2.30
N PRO A 405 1.54 -2.96 -2.74
CA PRO A 405 1.80 -3.14 -4.16
C PRO A 405 0.75 -4.06 -4.79
N THR A 406 0.15 -3.62 -5.90
CA THR A 406 -0.76 -4.41 -6.70
C THR A 406 -0.11 -4.65 -8.05
N PRO A 407 0.43 -5.86 -8.32
CA PRO A 407 1.10 -6.14 -9.57
C PRO A 407 0.12 -6.26 -10.73
N LEU A 408 0.39 -5.56 -11.83
CA LEU A 408 -0.31 -5.73 -13.10
C LEU A 408 0.35 -6.85 -13.93
N ASN A 409 1.67 -6.96 -13.80
CA ASN A 409 2.50 -8.06 -14.31
C ASN A 409 3.88 -8.03 -13.60
N ASP A 410 4.90 -8.62 -14.18
CA ASP A 410 6.27 -8.66 -13.67
C ASP A 410 7.04 -7.33 -13.73
N LYS A 411 6.48 -6.29 -14.38
CA LYS A 411 7.15 -4.99 -14.63
C LYS A 411 6.36 -3.78 -14.16
N TYR A 412 5.05 -3.88 -14.11
CA TYR A 412 4.15 -2.75 -13.82
C TYR A 412 3.32 -3.02 -12.59
N PHE A 413 3.24 -2.00 -11.73
CA PHE A 413 2.58 -2.08 -10.42
C PHE A 413 1.74 -0.83 -10.19
N LEU A 414 0.58 -1.00 -9.56
CA LEU A 414 -0.09 0.08 -8.85
C LEU A 414 0.40 0.04 -7.40
N VAL A 415 0.72 1.19 -6.83
CA VAL A 415 1.30 1.28 -5.49
C VAL A 415 0.97 2.63 -4.87
N ALA A 416 0.75 2.69 -3.57
CA ALA A 416 0.75 3.95 -2.84
C ALA A 416 2.17 4.28 -2.36
N ALA A 417 2.55 5.58 -2.47
CA ALA A 417 3.87 6.09 -2.13
C ALA A 417 3.80 7.43 -1.39
#